data_8d97b51157b77c6b7a0f59e08474ea92
#
_entry.id   8d97b51157b77c6b7a0f59e08474ea92
#
_cell.length_a   1.000
_cell.length_b   1.000
_cell.length_c   1.000
_cell.angle_alpha   90.00
_cell.angle_beta   90.00
_cell.angle_gamma   90.00
#
_symmetry.space_group_name_H-M   'P 1'
#
loop_
_entity.id
_entity.type
_entity.pdbx_description
1 polymer ?
#
loop_
_entity_poly.entity_id
_entity_poly.type
_entity_poly.pdbx_seq_one_letter_code
_entity_poly.pdbx_strand_id
1 'polypeptide(L)'
;MNVFVIGASRGIGLEVVRQHLEAGDRVIATARDDAGLQRLRDLGAQAMKLDVADPASVSGLSWALDGEKLDLAYYVAGVFSTEDAQSPPTQQAFDSMMHANVLGAMQALPQVAPWVQEAQGQFVFLTSDFAQIGGVESSRGWVYHVSKAALNMAVVAAQPDYPKAQFLLIHPGWVRTEMGTPDAPLLPEESVAAIRATVAARKTGKVGFVCSDVPYLRWDGTPFSSW
;
A
#
# COMPACT_ATOMS: atom_id res chain seq x y z
N MET A 1 -1.51 18.88 1.47
CA MET A 1 -0.56 17.89 2.03
C MET A 1 0.45 17.48 0.96
N ASN A 2 1.61 16.97 1.39
CA ASN A 2 2.54 16.28 0.49
C ASN A 2 2.28 14.78 0.57
N VAL A 3 1.87 14.18 -0.54
CA VAL A 3 1.43 12.78 -0.62
C VAL A 3 2.34 12.00 -1.55
N PHE A 4 2.79 10.82 -1.13
CA PHE A 4 3.57 9.90 -1.94
C PHE A 4 2.81 8.59 -2.16
N VAL A 5 2.72 8.13 -3.43
CA VAL A 5 1.94 6.93 -3.78
C VAL A 5 2.78 5.94 -4.58
N ILE A 6 3.05 4.78 -3.99
CA ILE A 6 3.76 3.68 -4.67
C ILE A 6 2.73 2.74 -5.32
N GLY A 7 2.86 2.52 -6.66
CA GLY A 7 1.97 1.65 -7.41
C GLY A 7 0.70 2.36 -7.89
N ALA A 8 0.86 3.53 -8.48
CA ALA A 8 -0.23 4.44 -8.83
C ALA A 8 -0.68 4.38 -10.31
N SER A 9 -0.18 3.44 -11.11
CA SER A 9 -0.43 3.43 -12.57
C SER A 9 -1.87 3.11 -12.98
N ARG A 10 -2.67 2.49 -12.08
CA ARG A 10 -4.05 2.03 -12.33
C ARG A 10 -4.82 1.75 -11.04
N GLY A 11 -6.12 1.43 -11.18
CA GLY A 11 -6.97 0.97 -10.10
C GLY A 11 -6.97 1.88 -8.88
N ILE A 12 -6.87 1.29 -7.69
CA ILE A 12 -6.92 2.01 -6.42
C ILE A 12 -5.81 3.07 -6.32
N GLY A 13 -4.58 2.75 -6.74
CA GLY A 13 -3.47 3.69 -6.66
C GLY A 13 -3.67 4.94 -7.52
N LEU A 14 -4.19 4.78 -8.74
CA LEU A 14 -4.52 5.91 -9.62
C LEU A 14 -5.63 6.78 -9.02
N GLU A 15 -6.63 6.14 -8.44
CA GLU A 15 -7.74 6.83 -7.79
C GLU A 15 -7.30 7.60 -6.53
N VAL A 16 -6.35 7.04 -5.74
CA VAL A 16 -5.73 7.77 -4.62
C VAL A 16 -5.08 9.06 -5.12
N VAL A 17 -4.33 8.99 -6.22
CA VAL A 17 -3.70 10.17 -6.84
C VAL A 17 -4.75 11.19 -7.26
N ARG A 18 -5.79 10.75 -7.98
CA ARG A 18 -6.86 11.64 -8.47
C ARG A 18 -7.53 12.40 -7.32
N GLN A 19 -7.97 11.71 -6.28
CA GLN A 19 -8.69 12.34 -5.18
C GLN A 19 -7.80 13.26 -4.32
N HIS A 20 -6.50 12.98 -4.20
CA HIS A 20 -5.60 13.88 -3.50
C HIS A 20 -5.32 15.15 -4.31
N LEU A 21 -5.12 15.04 -5.62
CA LEU A 21 -4.97 16.20 -6.50
C LEU A 21 -6.23 17.08 -6.51
N GLU A 22 -7.42 16.49 -6.55
CA GLU A 22 -8.69 17.21 -6.47
C GLU A 22 -8.88 17.94 -5.13
N ALA A 23 -8.30 17.42 -4.06
CA ALA A 23 -8.27 18.08 -2.76
C ALA A 23 -7.20 19.18 -2.65
N GLY A 24 -6.43 19.45 -3.70
CA GLY A 24 -5.36 20.44 -3.74
C GLY A 24 -4.05 19.98 -3.07
N ASP A 25 -3.87 18.68 -2.87
CA ASP A 25 -2.63 18.11 -2.35
C ASP A 25 -1.54 18.07 -3.44
N ARG A 26 -0.27 18.20 -3.05
CA ARG A 26 0.86 17.89 -3.92
C ARG A 26 1.10 16.39 -3.89
N VAL A 27 1.12 15.75 -5.05
CA VAL A 27 1.24 14.30 -5.18
C VAL A 27 2.47 13.91 -5.99
N ILE A 28 3.35 13.10 -5.38
CA ILE A 28 4.39 12.33 -6.07
C ILE A 28 3.86 10.91 -6.20
N ALA A 29 3.86 10.35 -7.41
CA ALA A 29 3.27 9.04 -7.66
C ALA A 29 4.14 8.19 -8.57
N THR A 30 4.16 6.87 -8.31
CA THR A 30 5.06 5.98 -9.05
C THR A 30 4.31 5.05 -10.00
N ALA A 31 4.96 4.77 -11.14
CA ALA A 31 4.57 3.76 -12.10
C ALA A 31 5.82 3.05 -12.64
N ARG A 32 5.67 1.79 -13.06
CA ARG A 32 6.79 1.00 -13.59
C ARG A 32 7.00 1.20 -15.09
N ASP A 33 5.96 1.59 -15.83
CA ASP A 33 5.97 1.73 -17.29
C ASP A 33 5.63 3.17 -17.72
N ASP A 34 6.02 3.50 -18.94
CA ASP A 34 5.89 4.86 -19.47
C ASP A 34 4.42 5.26 -19.66
N ALA A 35 3.53 4.31 -19.97
CA ALA A 35 2.10 4.58 -20.08
C ALA A 35 1.48 4.96 -18.73
N GLY A 36 1.89 4.29 -17.66
CA GLY A 36 1.51 4.65 -16.31
C GLY A 36 2.05 6.02 -15.87
N LEU A 37 3.32 6.30 -16.20
CA LEU A 37 3.92 7.61 -15.95
C LEU A 37 3.18 8.73 -16.66
N GLN A 38 2.77 8.49 -17.92
CA GLN A 38 2.03 9.50 -18.68
C GLN A 38 0.66 9.75 -18.06
N ARG A 39 -0.09 8.70 -17.68
CA ARG A 39 -1.38 8.87 -16.98
C ARG A 39 -1.26 9.72 -15.71
N LEU A 40 -0.20 9.51 -14.93
CA LEU A 40 0.05 10.29 -13.71
C LEU A 40 0.34 11.76 -14.01
N ARG A 41 1.14 12.04 -15.05
CA ARG A 41 1.43 13.42 -15.49
C ARG A 41 0.17 14.12 -16.02
N ASP A 42 -0.67 13.41 -16.76
CA ASP A 42 -1.92 13.94 -17.30
C ASP A 42 -2.91 14.33 -16.20
N LEU A 43 -2.85 13.66 -15.06
CA LEU A 43 -3.60 14.03 -13.83
C LEU A 43 -2.98 15.23 -13.10
N GLY A 44 -1.74 15.59 -13.37
CA GLY A 44 -1.03 16.67 -12.67
C GLY A 44 -0.12 16.19 -11.52
N ALA A 45 0.12 14.89 -11.37
CA ALA A 45 1.04 14.37 -10.38
C ALA A 45 2.51 14.48 -10.86
N GLN A 46 3.43 14.62 -9.91
CA GLN A 46 4.85 14.40 -10.16
C GLN A 46 5.10 12.90 -10.33
N ALA A 47 5.28 12.45 -11.57
CA ALA A 47 5.43 11.02 -11.87
C ALA A 47 6.89 10.58 -11.74
N MET A 48 7.11 9.48 -11.03
CA MET A 48 8.41 8.85 -10.80
C MET A 48 8.40 7.40 -11.27
N LYS A 49 9.44 6.96 -11.98
CA LYS A 49 9.57 5.55 -12.40
C LYS A 49 10.01 4.69 -11.21
N LEU A 50 9.24 3.64 -10.92
CA LEU A 50 9.54 2.67 -9.87
C LEU A 50 8.90 1.32 -10.19
N ASP A 51 9.70 0.28 -10.24
CA ASP A 51 9.25 -1.11 -10.20
C ASP A 51 9.64 -1.71 -8.85
N VAL A 52 8.66 -2.01 -8.03
CA VAL A 52 8.88 -2.58 -6.68
C VAL A 52 9.37 -4.03 -6.72
N ALA A 53 9.25 -4.71 -7.85
CA ALA A 53 9.79 -6.07 -8.05
C ALA A 53 11.26 -6.06 -8.48
N ASP A 54 11.83 -4.90 -8.81
CA ASP A 54 13.23 -4.73 -9.17
C ASP A 54 13.99 -3.99 -8.05
N PRO A 55 14.86 -4.69 -7.30
CA PRO A 55 15.66 -4.08 -6.23
C PRO A 55 16.52 -2.90 -6.69
N ALA A 56 17.02 -2.94 -7.95
CA ALA A 56 17.80 -1.84 -8.50
C ALA A 56 16.93 -0.59 -8.70
N SER A 57 15.69 -0.76 -9.13
CA SER A 57 14.71 0.34 -9.25
C SER A 57 14.38 0.96 -7.89
N VAL A 58 14.27 0.14 -6.83
CA VAL A 58 13.94 0.63 -5.48
C VAL A 58 15.12 1.31 -4.81
N SER A 59 16.36 0.91 -5.10
CA SER A 59 17.58 1.34 -4.37
C SER A 59 17.81 2.85 -4.39
N GLY A 60 17.31 3.57 -5.37
CA GLY A 60 17.46 5.04 -5.51
C GLY A 60 16.33 5.87 -4.90
N LEU A 61 15.35 5.23 -4.26
CA LEU A 61 14.12 5.90 -3.84
C LEU A 61 14.37 6.99 -2.77
N SER A 62 15.25 6.74 -1.81
CA SER A 62 15.59 7.72 -0.78
C SER A 62 16.23 8.98 -1.37
N TRP A 63 17.09 8.82 -2.37
CA TRP A 63 17.71 9.96 -3.08
C TRP A 63 16.68 10.78 -3.87
N ALA A 64 15.74 10.08 -4.50
CA ALA A 64 14.68 10.73 -5.27
C ALA A 64 13.68 11.50 -4.40
N LEU A 65 13.62 11.18 -3.10
CA LEU A 65 12.77 11.83 -2.11
C LEU A 65 13.57 12.77 -1.17
N ASP A 66 14.85 13.01 -1.46
CA ASP A 66 15.70 13.84 -0.60
C ASP A 66 15.11 15.24 -0.37
N GLY A 67 15.03 15.63 0.91
CA GLY A 67 14.45 16.90 1.32
C GLY A 67 12.92 16.94 1.33
N GLU A 68 12.22 15.87 0.97
CA GLU A 68 10.75 15.82 1.05
C GLU A 68 10.28 15.71 2.51
N LYS A 69 9.09 16.25 2.78
CA LYS A 69 8.34 16.04 4.02
C LYS A 69 7.00 15.46 3.62
N LEU A 70 6.80 14.18 3.89
CA LEU A 70 5.63 13.45 3.45
C LEU A 70 4.58 13.39 4.56
N ASP A 71 3.52 14.17 4.41
CA ASP A 71 2.37 14.11 5.33
C ASP A 71 1.69 12.75 5.27
N LEU A 72 1.72 12.12 4.08
CA LEU A 72 1.05 10.87 3.83
C LEU A 72 1.78 10.07 2.74
N ALA A 73 2.05 8.81 3.00
CA ALA A 73 2.54 7.86 2.01
C ALA A 73 1.60 6.67 1.88
N TYR A 74 1.49 6.13 0.66
CA TYR A 74 0.72 4.92 0.35
C TYR A 74 1.60 3.90 -0.34
N TYR A 75 1.59 2.66 0.15
CA TYR A 75 2.07 1.50 -0.57
C TYR A 75 0.87 0.71 -1.11
N VAL A 76 0.61 0.84 -2.42
CA VAL A 76 -0.55 0.24 -3.11
C VAL A 76 -0.11 -0.91 -4.01
N ALA A 77 1.17 -0.94 -4.41
CA ALA A 77 1.70 -1.95 -5.31
C ALA A 77 1.46 -3.37 -4.80
N GLY A 78 1.05 -4.24 -5.70
CA GLY A 78 0.83 -5.65 -5.40
C GLY A 78 0.28 -6.41 -6.60
N VAL A 79 0.36 -7.73 -6.51
CA VAL A 79 -0.17 -8.68 -7.48
C VAL A 79 -1.05 -9.71 -6.76
N PHE A 80 -1.92 -10.36 -7.51
CA PHE A 80 -2.85 -11.38 -7.02
C PHE A 80 -2.84 -12.61 -7.93
N SER A 81 -3.04 -13.78 -7.36
CA SER A 81 -3.25 -15.02 -8.10
C SER A 81 -4.36 -15.84 -7.42
N THR A 82 -4.91 -16.80 -8.15
CA THR A 82 -6.07 -17.59 -7.70
C THR A 82 -5.72 -19.05 -7.41
N GLU A 83 -4.43 -19.44 -7.47
CA GLU A 83 -3.98 -20.79 -7.15
C GLU A 83 -4.41 -21.18 -5.73
N ASP A 84 -4.73 -22.46 -5.55
CA ASP A 84 -5.14 -23.03 -4.27
C ASP A 84 -4.13 -24.07 -3.75
N ALA A 85 -4.39 -24.60 -2.56
CA ALA A 85 -3.52 -25.58 -1.91
C ALA A 85 -3.67 -27.03 -2.45
N GLN A 86 -4.47 -27.25 -3.51
CA GLN A 86 -4.61 -28.58 -4.12
C GLN A 86 -3.43 -28.92 -5.04
N SER A 87 -2.65 -27.90 -5.44
CA SER A 87 -1.44 -28.07 -6.23
C SER A 87 -0.29 -27.26 -5.64
N PRO A 88 0.96 -27.78 -5.67
CA PRO A 88 2.10 -27.01 -5.19
C PRO A 88 2.30 -25.78 -6.09
N PRO A 89 2.55 -24.61 -5.49
CA PRO A 89 2.87 -23.42 -6.27
C PRO A 89 4.20 -23.61 -7.00
N THR A 90 4.31 -23.07 -8.20
CA THR A 90 5.62 -23.00 -8.84
C THR A 90 6.51 -21.98 -8.12
N GLN A 91 7.83 -22.21 -8.13
CA GLN A 91 8.77 -21.24 -7.57
C GLN A 91 8.59 -19.87 -8.22
N GLN A 92 8.42 -19.80 -9.52
CA GLN A 92 8.21 -18.54 -10.24
C GLN A 92 6.96 -17.79 -9.75
N ALA A 93 5.83 -18.46 -9.55
CA ALA A 93 4.60 -17.86 -9.05
C ALA A 93 4.79 -17.34 -7.61
N PHE A 94 5.42 -18.16 -6.76
CA PHE A 94 5.75 -17.78 -5.38
C PHE A 94 6.69 -16.58 -5.34
N ASP A 95 7.81 -16.62 -6.05
CA ASP A 95 8.83 -15.55 -6.08
C ASP A 95 8.22 -14.24 -6.60
N SER A 96 7.45 -14.27 -7.69
CA SER A 96 6.80 -13.08 -8.24
C SER A 96 5.85 -12.43 -7.24
N MET A 97 5.06 -13.23 -6.52
CA MET A 97 4.12 -12.76 -5.51
C MET A 97 4.87 -12.14 -4.32
N MET A 98 5.87 -12.85 -3.79
CA MET A 98 6.63 -12.41 -2.62
C MET A 98 7.50 -11.18 -2.94
N HIS A 99 8.10 -11.10 -4.13
CA HIS A 99 8.83 -9.92 -4.54
C HIS A 99 7.96 -8.68 -4.62
N ALA A 100 6.80 -8.76 -5.29
CA ALA A 100 5.94 -7.59 -5.45
C ALA A 100 5.23 -7.19 -4.14
N ASN A 101 4.68 -8.16 -3.40
CA ASN A 101 3.81 -7.88 -2.26
C ASN A 101 4.56 -7.69 -0.94
N VAL A 102 5.75 -8.30 -0.78
CA VAL A 102 6.49 -8.31 0.49
C VAL A 102 7.84 -7.62 0.35
N LEU A 103 8.74 -8.17 -0.47
CA LEU A 103 10.10 -7.67 -0.57
C LEU A 103 10.12 -6.20 -1.03
N GLY A 104 9.31 -5.85 -2.05
CA GLY A 104 9.20 -4.48 -2.53
C GLY A 104 8.75 -3.50 -1.44
N ALA A 105 7.80 -3.90 -0.58
CA ALA A 105 7.37 -3.10 0.56
C ALA A 105 8.50 -2.96 1.60
N MET A 106 9.20 -4.06 1.92
CA MET A 106 10.31 -4.07 2.88
C MET A 106 11.51 -3.26 2.38
N GLN A 107 11.73 -3.19 1.07
CA GLN A 107 12.79 -2.35 0.48
C GLN A 107 12.40 -0.87 0.38
N ALA A 108 11.13 -0.57 0.10
CA ALA A 108 10.64 0.80 0.00
C ALA A 108 10.46 1.47 1.38
N LEU A 109 9.98 0.72 2.38
CA LEU A 109 9.67 1.25 3.70
C LEU A 109 10.84 2.02 4.32
N PRO A 110 12.07 1.49 4.45
CA PRO A 110 13.19 2.20 5.07
C PRO A 110 13.66 3.41 4.27
N GLN A 111 13.27 3.54 3.01
CA GLN A 111 13.62 4.67 2.15
C GLN A 111 12.55 5.78 2.16
N VAL A 112 11.31 5.45 2.53
CA VAL A 112 10.18 6.40 2.58
C VAL A 112 9.87 6.84 4.00
N ALA A 113 9.89 5.93 4.96
CA ALA A 113 9.49 6.19 6.34
C ALA A 113 10.27 7.33 7.04
N PRO A 114 11.57 7.58 6.78
CA PRO A 114 12.26 8.75 7.32
C PRO A 114 11.59 10.08 6.94
N TRP A 115 11.16 10.21 5.69
CA TRP A 115 10.49 11.43 5.19
C TRP A 115 9.06 11.58 5.73
N VAL A 116 8.39 10.47 6.05
CA VAL A 116 7.11 10.46 6.77
C VAL A 116 7.32 10.88 8.24
N GLN A 117 8.40 10.43 8.89
CA GLN A 117 8.75 10.86 10.26
C GLN A 117 9.04 12.36 10.36
N GLU A 118 9.70 12.95 9.35
CA GLU A 118 9.99 14.38 9.29
C GLU A 118 8.70 15.22 9.36
N ALA A 119 7.62 14.74 8.76
CA ALA A 119 6.32 15.37 8.77
C ALA A 119 5.43 14.95 9.97
N GLN A 120 5.88 13.99 10.79
CA GLN A 120 5.02 13.28 11.76
C GLN A 120 3.75 12.74 11.07
N GLY A 121 3.95 12.18 9.89
CA GLY A 121 2.92 11.76 8.94
C GLY A 121 2.44 10.33 9.15
N GLN A 122 1.71 9.83 8.15
CA GLN A 122 1.15 8.48 8.13
C GLN A 122 1.66 7.70 6.92
N PHE A 123 1.94 6.42 7.10
CA PHE A 123 2.28 5.51 6.01
C PHE A 123 1.27 4.37 5.94
N VAL A 124 0.47 4.37 4.90
CA VAL A 124 -0.62 3.42 4.65
C VAL A 124 -0.12 2.31 3.76
N PHE A 125 -0.28 1.07 4.19
CA PHE A 125 -0.01 -0.11 3.37
C PHE A 125 -1.33 -0.78 3.01
N LEU A 126 -1.63 -0.90 1.71
CA LEU A 126 -2.81 -1.62 1.28
C LEU A 126 -2.56 -3.13 1.39
N THR A 127 -3.25 -3.71 2.34
CA THR A 127 -3.24 -5.15 2.60
C THR A 127 -4.53 -5.81 2.07
N SER A 128 -4.99 -6.87 2.70
CA SER A 128 -6.21 -7.60 2.32
C SER A 128 -6.80 -8.28 3.55
N ASP A 129 -8.11 -8.56 3.52
CA ASP A 129 -8.77 -9.52 4.41
C ASP A 129 -8.16 -10.92 4.31
N PHE A 130 -7.56 -11.27 3.16
CA PHE A 130 -6.78 -12.51 2.97
C PHE A 130 -5.54 -12.61 3.90
N ALA A 131 -5.12 -11.51 4.51
CA ALA A 131 -4.04 -11.53 5.52
C ALA A 131 -4.53 -12.01 6.89
N GLN A 132 -5.85 -12.07 7.12
CA GLN A 132 -6.42 -12.44 8.41
C GLN A 132 -6.39 -13.97 8.61
N ILE A 133 -5.49 -14.48 9.43
CA ILE A 133 -5.33 -15.92 9.68
C ILE A 133 -6.60 -16.53 10.27
N GLY A 134 -7.22 -15.83 11.22
CA GLY A 134 -8.45 -16.30 11.89
C GLY A 134 -9.72 -16.23 11.01
N GLY A 135 -9.63 -15.65 9.81
CA GLY A 135 -10.76 -15.48 8.88
C GLY A 135 -10.65 -16.31 7.61
N VAL A 136 -9.69 -17.24 7.51
CA VAL A 136 -9.47 -18.05 6.30
C VAL A 136 -10.59 -19.10 6.17
N GLU A 137 -11.35 -19.01 5.08
CA GLU A 137 -12.43 -19.97 4.76
C GLU A 137 -12.08 -20.89 3.59
N SER A 138 -11.09 -20.54 2.77
CA SER A 138 -10.65 -21.34 1.63
C SER A 138 -9.19 -21.08 1.30
N SER A 139 -8.59 -22.00 0.54
CA SER A 139 -7.20 -21.83 0.07
C SER A 139 -7.08 -21.07 -1.27
N ARG A 140 -8.17 -20.58 -1.84
CA ARG A 140 -8.12 -19.77 -3.07
C ARG A 140 -7.25 -18.53 -2.86
N GLY A 141 -6.25 -18.36 -3.69
CA GLY A 141 -5.23 -17.31 -3.50
C GLY A 141 -4.22 -17.66 -2.42
N TRP A 142 -3.84 -18.94 -2.31
CA TRP A 142 -3.00 -19.45 -1.22
C TRP A 142 -1.70 -18.67 -1.05
N VAL A 143 -0.94 -18.45 -2.12
CA VAL A 143 0.30 -17.66 -2.06
C VAL A 143 0.01 -16.19 -1.74
N TYR A 144 -1.13 -15.67 -2.19
CA TYR A 144 -1.55 -14.30 -1.88
C TYR A 144 -1.87 -14.13 -0.38
N HIS A 145 -2.59 -15.08 0.25
CA HIS A 145 -2.81 -15.10 1.71
C HIS A 145 -1.48 -14.98 2.45
N VAL A 146 -0.52 -15.84 2.12
CA VAL A 146 0.81 -15.85 2.73
C VAL A 146 1.51 -14.50 2.53
N SER A 147 1.47 -13.95 1.32
CA SER A 147 2.13 -12.68 1.02
C SER A 147 1.53 -11.50 1.80
N LYS A 148 0.21 -11.45 1.95
CA LYS A 148 -0.45 -10.35 2.67
C LYS A 148 -0.31 -10.48 4.18
N ALA A 149 -0.30 -11.69 4.73
CA ALA A 149 0.05 -11.92 6.14
C ALA A 149 1.52 -11.54 6.42
N ALA A 150 2.44 -11.89 5.51
CA ALA A 150 3.85 -11.51 5.62
C ALA A 150 4.04 -9.99 5.51
N LEU A 151 3.31 -9.30 4.62
CA LEU A 151 3.30 -7.84 4.56
C LEU A 151 2.84 -7.21 5.89
N ASN A 152 1.74 -7.69 6.46
CA ASN A 152 1.25 -7.21 7.75
C ASN A 152 2.32 -7.35 8.83
N MET A 153 2.95 -8.54 8.93
CA MET A 153 4.03 -8.79 9.89
C MET A 153 5.21 -7.83 9.65
N ALA A 154 5.64 -7.64 8.41
CA ALA A 154 6.77 -6.76 8.09
C ALA A 154 6.52 -5.31 8.53
N VAL A 155 5.31 -4.80 8.28
CA VAL A 155 4.92 -3.43 8.65
C VAL A 155 4.82 -3.26 10.16
N VAL A 156 4.19 -4.21 10.87
CA VAL A 156 4.07 -4.18 12.34
C VAL A 156 5.45 -4.23 12.99
N ALA A 157 6.32 -5.13 12.52
CA ALA A 157 7.67 -5.27 13.06
C ALA A 157 8.56 -4.03 12.84
N ALA A 158 8.33 -3.28 11.77
CA ALA A 158 9.09 -2.08 11.46
C ALA A 158 8.64 -0.82 12.24
N GLN A 159 7.42 -0.79 12.78
CA GLN A 159 6.87 0.41 13.43
C GLN A 159 7.77 1.00 14.53
N PRO A 160 8.41 0.23 15.43
CA PRO A 160 9.24 0.78 16.50
C PRO A 160 10.46 1.57 16.01
N ASP A 161 10.97 1.27 14.81
CA ASP A 161 12.11 1.96 14.23
C ASP A 161 11.74 3.36 13.70
N TYR A 162 10.43 3.63 13.54
CA TYR A 162 9.88 4.89 13.04
C TYR A 162 8.85 5.48 14.00
N PRO A 163 9.24 5.82 15.23
CA PRO A 163 8.29 6.16 16.31
C PRO A 163 7.53 7.48 16.10
N LYS A 164 7.90 8.30 15.11
CA LYS A 164 7.21 9.55 14.77
C LYS A 164 6.34 9.43 13.52
N ALA A 165 6.39 8.31 12.80
CA ALA A 165 5.50 8.00 11.70
C ALA A 165 4.44 6.99 12.17
N GLN A 166 3.18 7.18 11.81
CA GLN A 166 2.12 6.22 12.08
C GLN A 166 1.94 5.28 10.90
N PHE A 167 2.12 3.97 11.10
CA PHE A 167 1.82 2.98 10.06
C PHE A 167 0.40 2.46 10.19
N LEU A 168 -0.25 2.23 9.05
CA LEU A 168 -1.63 1.77 8.95
C LEU A 168 -1.71 0.64 7.93
N LEU A 169 -2.36 -0.46 8.30
CA LEU A 169 -2.69 -1.57 7.41
C LEU A 169 -4.17 -1.49 7.04
N ILE A 170 -4.47 -1.28 5.75
CA ILE A 170 -5.85 -1.10 5.29
C ILE A 170 -6.20 -2.07 4.17
N HIS A 171 -7.22 -2.90 4.41
CA HIS A 171 -7.89 -3.66 3.36
C HIS A 171 -8.84 -2.74 2.59
N PRO A 172 -8.67 -2.59 1.26
CA PRO A 172 -9.44 -1.64 0.47
C PRO A 172 -10.86 -2.08 0.15
N GLY A 173 -11.26 -3.28 0.58
CA GLY A 173 -12.47 -3.96 0.14
C GLY A 173 -12.28 -4.70 -1.19
N TRP A 174 -13.34 -5.36 -1.67
CA TRP A 174 -13.36 -5.94 -3.01
C TRP A 174 -13.80 -4.87 -4.00
N VAL A 175 -12.83 -4.36 -4.77
CA VAL A 175 -12.98 -3.13 -5.59
C VAL A 175 -12.92 -3.45 -7.07
N ARG A 176 -13.78 -2.84 -7.89
CA ARG A 176 -13.84 -2.97 -9.36
C ARG A 176 -12.60 -2.41 -10.03
N THR A 177 -11.59 -3.26 -10.13
CA THR A 177 -10.32 -3.01 -10.80
C THR A 177 -9.98 -4.22 -11.65
N GLU A 178 -8.92 -4.16 -12.44
CA GLU A 178 -8.41 -5.35 -13.16
C GLU A 178 -8.13 -6.52 -12.22
N MET A 179 -7.67 -6.25 -10.97
CA MET A 179 -7.42 -7.27 -9.95
C MET A 179 -8.72 -7.78 -9.32
N GLY A 180 -9.67 -6.90 -9.07
CA GLY A 180 -10.88 -7.20 -8.29
C GLY A 180 -12.08 -7.69 -9.10
N THR A 181 -12.00 -7.72 -10.42
CA THR A 181 -13.04 -8.10 -11.37
C THR A 181 -14.24 -7.11 -11.45
N PRO A 182 -15.04 -7.16 -12.53
CA PRO A 182 -16.22 -6.30 -12.68
C PRO A 182 -17.35 -6.55 -11.68
N ASP A 183 -17.37 -7.75 -11.07
CA ASP A 183 -18.43 -8.17 -10.13
C ASP A 183 -18.22 -7.61 -8.71
N ALA A 184 -17.08 -6.96 -8.48
CA ALA A 184 -16.78 -6.38 -7.18
C ALA A 184 -17.84 -5.32 -6.78
N PRO A 185 -18.27 -5.30 -5.51
CA PRO A 185 -19.34 -4.42 -5.06
C PRO A 185 -18.94 -2.95 -4.97
N LEU A 186 -17.65 -2.66 -4.69
CA LEU A 186 -17.16 -1.31 -4.48
C LEU A 186 -16.57 -0.70 -5.76
N LEU A 187 -16.89 0.56 -6.00
CA LEU A 187 -16.15 1.35 -6.99
C LEU A 187 -14.82 1.85 -6.40
N PRO A 188 -13.78 2.05 -7.23
CA PRO A 188 -12.51 2.64 -6.75
C PRO A 188 -12.71 3.96 -6.01
N GLU A 189 -13.60 4.81 -6.49
CA GLU A 189 -13.93 6.11 -5.91
C GLU A 189 -14.49 6.00 -4.50
N GLU A 190 -15.40 5.05 -4.28
CA GLU A 190 -16.02 4.80 -2.97
C GLU A 190 -15.00 4.26 -1.97
N SER A 191 -14.23 3.25 -2.39
CA SER A 191 -13.18 2.65 -1.57
C SER A 191 -12.14 3.69 -1.14
N VAL A 192 -11.62 4.46 -2.08
CA VAL A 192 -10.56 5.45 -1.80
C VAL A 192 -11.09 6.62 -0.96
N ALA A 193 -12.30 7.11 -1.23
CA ALA A 193 -12.91 8.16 -0.42
C ALA A 193 -13.02 7.73 1.06
N ALA A 194 -13.45 6.49 1.31
CA ALA A 194 -13.57 5.97 2.66
C ALA A 194 -12.18 5.68 3.30
N ILE A 195 -11.21 5.16 2.54
CA ILE A 195 -9.83 5.01 3.02
C ILE A 195 -9.27 6.37 3.46
N ARG A 196 -9.43 7.41 2.65
CA ARG A 196 -8.95 8.78 2.99
C ARG A 196 -9.61 9.31 4.25
N ALA A 197 -10.92 9.11 4.40
CA ALA A 197 -11.64 9.48 5.62
C ALA A 197 -11.13 8.71 6.85
N THR A 198 -10.90 7.39 6.70
CA THR A 198 -10.33 6.52 7.74
C THR A 198 -8.94 7.00 8.17
N VAL A 199 -8.06 7.30 7.21
CA VAL A 199 -6.70 7.79 7.46
C VAL A 199 -6.74 9.14 8.19
N ALA A 200 -7.57 10.07 7.72
CA ALA A 200 -7.73 11.38 8.35
C ALA A 200 -8.23 11.27 9.80
N ALA A 201 -9.21 10.39 10.06
CA ALA A 201 -9.75 10.16 11.40
C ALA A 201 -8.74 9.50 12.36
N ARG A 202 -7.69 8.87 11.84
CA ARG A 202 -6.62 8.20 12.62
C ARG A 202 -5.39 9.10 12.84
N LYS A 203 -5.34 10.27 12.24
CA LYS A 203 -4.23 11.22 12.47
C LYS A 203 -4.23 11.66 13.93
N THR A 204 -3.16 11.36 14.63
CA THR A 204 -2.97 11.72 16.04
C THR A 204 -1.72 12.56 16.19
N GLY A 205 -1.64 13.38 17.23
CA GLY A 205 -0.39 14.06 17.62
C GLY A 205 0.57 13.16 18.41
N LYS A 206 0.33 11.84 18.43
CA LYS A 206 1.15 10.86 19.14
C LYS A 206 2.52 10.74 18.49
N VAL A 207 3.54 10.59 19.34
CA VAL A 207 4.87 10.11 19.00
C VAL A 207 5.20 8.89 19.87
N GLY A 208 6.16 8.09 19.50
CA GLY A 208 6.49 6.87 20.22
C GLY A 208 5.55 5.71 19.84
N PHE A 209 5.24 5.58 18.55
CA PHE A 209 4.48 4.44 18.05
C PHE A 209 5.25 3.13 18.24
N VAL A 210 4.54 2.08 18.65
CA VAL A 210 5.04 0.71 18.85
C VAL A 210 4.22 -0.28 18.01
N CYS A 211 4.63 -1.55 17.96
CA CYS A 211 3.97 -2.58 17.14
C CYS A 211 2.45 -2.64 17.36
N SER A 212 1.97 -2.55 18.61
CA SER A 212 0.55 -2.61 18.93
C SER A 212 -0.27 -1.39 18.49
N ASP A 213 0.39 -0.32 18.05
CA ASP A 213 -0.26 0.88 17.54
C ASP A 213 -0.59 0.80 16.03
N VAL A 214 -0.07 -0.23 15.32
CA VAL A 214 -0.40 -0.45 13.90
C VAL A 214 -1.78 -1.07 13.80
N PRO A 215 -2.80 -0.35 13.34
CA PRO A 215 -4.13 -0.90 13.21
C PRO A 215 -4.24 -1.72 11.91
N TYR A 216 -4.99 -2.82 11.97
CA TYR A 216 -5.41 -3.58 10.80
C TYR A 216 -6.90 -3.31 10.57
N LEU A 217 -7.22 -2.59 9.50
CA LEU A 217 -8.53 -1.97 9.25
C LEU A 217 -9.11 -2.39 7.90
N ARG A 218 -10.43 -2.34 7.81
CA ARG A 218 -11.16 -2.26 6.54
C ARG A 218 -11.15 -0.82 6.03
N TRP A 219 -11.48 -0.65 4.77
CA TRP A 219 -11.58 0.62 4.05
C TRP A 219 -12.49 1.65 4.75
N ASP A 220 -13.51 1.20 5.46
CA ASP A 220 -14.47 2.03 6.22
C ASP A 220 -14.03 2.35 7.66
N GLY A 221 -12.82 1.97 8.02
CA GLY A 221 -12.24 2.19 9.35
C GLY A 221 -12.60 1.15 10.40
N THR A 222 -13.40 0.15 10.05
CA THR A 222 -13.74 -0.98 10.93
C THR A 222 -12.50 -1.83 11.19
N PRO A 223 -12.10 -2.09 12.43
CA PRO A 223 -10.95 -2.96 12.72
C PRO A 223 -11.30 -4.43 12.44
N PHE A 224 -10.29 -5.18 12.01
CA PHE A 224 -10.40 -6.63 12.03
C PHE A 224 -10.33 -7.15 13.47
N SER A 225 -11.09 -8.20 13.76
CA SER A 225 -11.18 -8.81 15.12
C SER A 225 -9.97 -9.66 15.47
N SER A 226 -9.18 -10.05 14.49
CA SER A 226 -7.95 -10.87 14.64
C SER A 226 -6.99 -10.59 13.48
N TRP A 227 -5.76 -11.03 13.68
CA TRP A 227 -4.72 -11.05 12.63
C TRP A 227 -4.86 -12.26 11.72
#